data_929ccd38bd119d7d9eec4882041a1fe3
#
_entry.id   929ccd38bd119d7d9eec4882041a1fe3
#
_cell.length_a   1.000
_cell.length_b   1.000
_cell.length_c   1.000
_cell.angle_alpha   90.00
_cell.angle_beta   90.00
_cell.angle_gamma   90.00
#
_symmetry.space_group_name_H-M   'P 1'
#
loop_
_entity.id
_entity.type
_entity.pdbx_description
1 polymer ?
#
loop_
_entity_poly.entity_id
_entity_poly.type
_entity_poly.pdbx_seq_one_letter_code
_entity_poly.pdbx_strand_id
1 'polypeptide(L)'
;FRYSGKEMGGGLGQGITEIVDQNTFWFGPLLEKFRNQTPRLPCDQHWLPSLTAPRLFIMCNSLKDEYGRAYAAVQTYLGARPVYEFLKAEENIGVNFRSGGHGMYSEDWSALLDFADQKLLKKTGTRKFNILPPASQTP
;
A
#
# COMPACT_ATOMS: atom_id res chain seq x y z
N PHE A 1 2.27 3.82 7.43
CA PHE A 1 1.80 4.17 8.79
C PHE A 1 1.65 5.68 8.98
N ARG A 2 2.61 6.48 8.55
CA ARG A 2 2.64 7.93 8.83
C ARG A 2 1.46 8.70 8.27
N TYR A 3 0.85 8.22 7.19
CA TYR A 3 -0.28 8.90 6.54
C TYR A 3 -1.65 8.30 6.87
N SER A 4 -1.72 7.30 7.74
CA SER A 4 -2.96 6.60 8.05
C SER A 4 -3.55 6.97 9.41
N GLY A 5 -2.71 7.14 10.44
CA GLY A 5 -3.15 7.30 11.81
C GLY A 5 -3.59 8.73 12.17
N LYS A 6 -4.40 8.84 13.21
CA LYS A 6 -4.86 10.13 13.77
C LYS A 6 -3.70 10.98 14.26
N GLU A 7 -2.66 10.36 14.82
CA GLU A 7 -1.46 11.02 15.31
C GLU A 7 -0.81 11.95 14.28
N MET A 8 -0.87 11.55 13.00
CA MET A 8 -0.29 12.30 11.90
C MET A 8 -1.33 13.09 11.08
N GLY A 9 -2.54 13.28 11.63
CA GLY A 9 -3.62 13.97 10.94
C GLY A 9 -4.32 13.14 9.87
N GLY A 10 -4.08 11.82 9.83
CA GLY A 10 -4.62 10.90 8.82
C GLY A 10 -6.11 10.59 8.94
N GLY A 11 -6.80 11.17 9.91
CA GLY A 11 -8.25 10.99 10.07
C GLY A 11 -8.64 9.60 10.58
N LEU A 12 -9.45 8.86 9.81
CA LEU A 12 -10.01 7.57 10.23
C LEU A 12 -9.10 6.36 9.98
N GLY A 13 -7.99 6.52 9.27
CA GLY A 13 -7.10 5.41 8.96
C GLY A 13 -6.39 4.83 10.19
N GLN A 14 -5.89 3.60 10.06
CA GLN A 14 -5.13 2.92 11.10
C GLN A 14 -3.64 3.23 10.98
N GLY A 15 -3.11 4.01 11.91
CA GLY A 15 -1.68 4.14 12.17
C GLY A 15 -1.21 3.12 13.20
N ILE A 16 0.02 3.31 13.71
CA ILE A 16 0.61 2.38 14.70
C ILE A 16 -0.25 2.31 15.97
N THR A 17 -0.71 3.45 16.47
CA THR A 17 -1.49 3.52 17.70
C THR A 17 -2.80 2.76 17.57
N GLU A 18 -3.55 3.02 16.50
CA GLU A 18 -4.84 2.37 16.26
C GLU A 18 -4.68 0.85 16.07
N ILE A 19 -3.65 0.42 15.34
CA ILE A 19 -3.40 -1.01 15.11
C ILE A 19 -3.01 -1.71 16.42
N VAL A 20 -2.13 -1.12 17.22
CA VAL A 20 -1.70 -1.70 18.50
C VAL A 20 -2.87 -1.77 19.48
N ASP A 21 -3.75 -0.76 19.50
CA ASP A 21 -4.92 -0.73 20.39
C ASP A 21 -5.98 -1.77 20.02
N GLN A 22 -6.21 -1.96 18.73
CA GLN A 22 -7.30 -2.81 18.24
C GLN A 22 -6.87 -4.26 17.98
N ASN A 23 -5.59 -4.48 17.65
CA ASN A 23 -5.08 -5.76 17.17
C ASN A 23 -3.70 -6.08 17.78
N THR A 24 -3.62 -6.11 19.11
CA THR A 24 -2.37 -6.31 19.87
C THR A 24 -1.59 -7.54 19.47
N PHE A 25 -2.28 -8.58 18.95
CA PHE A 25 -1.68 -9.85 18.55
C PHE A 25 -1.10 -9.88 17.12
N TRP A 26 -1.32 -8.82 16.32
CA TRP A 26 -0.81 -8.78 14.94
C TRP A 26 0.68 -8.52 14.86
N PHE A 27 1.22 -7.86 15.85
CA PHE A 27 2.61 -7.41 15.84
C PHE A 27 3.35 -7.83 17.10
N GLY A 28 4.67 -7.90 17.01
CA GLY A 28 5.51 -8.14 18.17
C GLY A 28 5.51 -6.96 19.16
N PRO A 29 5.88 -7.20 20.42
CA PRO A 29 5.80 -6.22 21.50
C PRO A 29 6.65 -4.97 21.27
N LEU A 30 7.59 -4.99 20.34
CA LEU A 30 8.43 -3.84 20.03
C LEU A 30 7.64 -2.73 19.33
N LEU A 31 6.61 -3.06 18.55
CA LEU A 31 5.81 -2.05 17.85
C LEU A 31 5.02 -1.19 18.85
N GLU A 32 4.60 -1.76 19.98
CA GLU A 32 3.89 -1.03 21.04
C GLU A 32 4.69 0.17 21.57
N LYS A 33 6.02 0.09 21.55
CA LYS A 33 6.90 1.20 21.98
C LYS A 33 6.76 2.45 21.10
N PHE A 34 6.16 2.32 19.91
CA PHE A 34 5.92 3.42 19.00
C PHE A 34 4.49 3.97 19.08
N ARG A 35 3.67 3.48 20.01
CA ARG A 35 2.35 4.03 20.30
C ARG A 35 2.48 5.54 20.58
N ASN A 36 1.69 6.37 19.90
CA ASN A 36 1.76 7.83 19.94
C ASN A 36 3.18 8.40 19.64
N GLN A 37 4.03 7.63 18.96
CA GLN A 37 5.40 8.00 18.62
C GLN A 37 5.76 7.59 17.19
N THR A 38 4.77 7.53 16.29
CA THR A 38 4.96 7.15 14.88
C THR A 38 6.11 7.92 14.18
N PRO A 39 6.35 9.22 14.43
CA PRO A 39 7.49 9.94 13.85
C PRO A 39 8.86 9.38 14.22
N ARG A 40 8.96 8.65 15.32
CA ARG A 40 10.21 8.02 15.78
C ARG A 40 10.47 6.65 15.16
N LEU A 41 9.53 6.14 14.38
CA LEU A 41 9.73 4.86 13.68
C LEU A 41 10.93 4.99 12.72
N PRO A 42 11.89 4.06 12.74
CA PRO A 42 13.06 4.13 11.85
C PRO A 42 12.75 3.82 10.40
N CYS A 43 11.58 3.25 10.13
CA CYS A 43 11.09 2.87 8.81
C CYS A 43 9.65 3.31 8.61
N ASP A 44 9.12 3.12 7.41
CA ASP A 44 7.70 3.27 7.14
C ASP A 44 7.23 2.20 6.13
N GLN A 45 5.92 2.16 5.88
CA GLN A 45 5.27 1.10 5.12
C GLN A 45 5.85 0.88 3.72
N HIS A 46 6.32 1.93 3.04
CA HIS A 46 6.95 1.82 1.71
C HIS A 46 8.24 0.99 1.69
N TRP A 47 8.87 0.75 2.84
CA TRP A 47 10.04 -0.11 2.91
C TRP A 47 9.71 -1.58 2.63
N LEU A 48 8.49 -2.03 3.00
CA LEU A 48 8.07 -3.42 2.75
C LEU A 48 8.02 -3.75 1.25
N PRO A 49 7.30 -3.00 0.40
CA PRO A 49 7.39 -3.21 -1.04
C PRO A 49 8.80 -2.95 -1.60
N SER A 50 9.57 -2.03 -1.04
CA SER A 50 10.96 -1.81 -1.45
C SER A 50 11.85 -3.04 -1.24
N LEU A 51 11.63 -3.79 -0.15
CA LEU A 51 12.36 -5.04 0.14
C LEU A 51 11.98 -6.18 -0.82
N THR A 52 10.89 -6.08 -1.56
CA THR A 52 10.54 -7.08 -2.57
C THR A 52 11.24 -6.84 -3.90
N ALA A 53 11.73 -5.63 -4.17
CA ALA A 53 12.41 -5.28 -5.41
C ALA A 53 13.65 -6.18 -5.66
N PRO A 54 13.95 -6.55 -6.90
CA PRO A 54 13.24 -6.23 -8.14
C PRO A 54 12.08 -7.17 -8.49
N ARG A 55 11.64 -8.03 -7.57
CA ARG A 55 10.54 -8.99 -7.79
C ARG A 55 9.21 -8.27 -8.02
N LEU A 56 8.24 -8.97 -8.57
CA LEU A 56 6.91 -8.44 -8.82
C LEU A 56 6.18 -8.12 -7.52
N PHE A 57 5.58 -6.96 -7.48
CA PHE A 57 4.73 -6.51 -6.38
C PHE A 57 3.54 -5.73 -6.94
N ILE A 58 2.33 -6.06 -6.54
CA ILE A 58 1.14 -5.27 -6.84
C ILE A 58 0.42 -4.93 -5.54
N MET A 59 0.00 -3.69 -5.41
CA MET A 59 -0.84 -3.21 -4.32
C MET A 59 -2.26 -2.97 -4.82
N CYS A 60 -3.21 -3.76 -4.33
CA CYS A 60 -4.63 -3.53 -4.56
C CYS A 60 -5.23 -2.81 -3.35
N ASN A 61 -5.92 -1.71 -3.59
CA ASN A 61 -6.55 -0.93 -2.53
C ASN A 61 -7.89 -0.37 -3.03
N SER A 62 -8.73 0.04 -2.10
CA SER A 62 -10.00 0.69 -2.44
C SER A 62 -9.99 2.17 -2.09
N LEU A 63 -10.76 2.95 -2.86
CA LEU A 63 -10.85 4.40 -2.68
C LEU A 63 -11.59 4.81 -1.40
N LYS A 64 -12.44 3.91 -0.87
CA LYS A 64 -13.23 4.13 0.35
C LYS A 64 -12.79 3.21 1.50
N ASP A 65 -11.54 2.75 1.48
CA ASP A 65 -10.99 1.98 2.60
C ASP A 65 -10.73 2.89 3.80
N GLU A 66 -11.52 2.71 4.84
CA GLU A 66 -11.43 3.53 6.06
C GLU A 66 -10.23 3.13 6.93
N TYR A 67 -9.70 1.92 6.77
CA TYR A 67 -8.56 1.41 7.53
C TYR A 67 -7.23 1.66 6.82
N GLY A 68 -7.12 1.23 5.57
CA GLY A 68 -5.89 1.28 4.78
C GLY A 68 -5.67 2.57 4.00
N ARG A 69 -6.64 3.47 3.96
CA ARG A 69 -6.62 4.78 3.28
C ARG A 69 -5.96 4.78 1.91
N ALA A 70 -6.70 5.12 0.87
CA ALA A 70 -6.17 5.19 -0.50
C ALA A 70 -4.96 6.14 -0.61
N TYR A 71 -4.98 7.29 0.10
CA TYR A 71 -3.86 8.22 0.14
C TYR A 71 -2.58 7.56 0.68
N ALA A 72 -2.66 6.82 1.80
CA ALA A 72 -1.51 6.13 2.39
C ALA A 72 -0.96 5.05 1.45
N ALA A 73 -1.83 4.34 0.73
CA ALA A 73 -1.43 3.38 -0.29
C ALA A 73 -0.70 4.06 -1.46
N VAL A 74 -1.18 5.22 -1.93
CA VAL A 74 -0.49 6.03 -2.95
C VAL A 74 0.91 6.44 -2.46
N GLN A 75 1.03 6.95 -1.22
CA GLN A 75 2.34 7.34 -0.66
C GLN A 75 3.29 6.14 -0.52
N THR A 76 2.75 4.98 -0.13
CA THR A 76 3.54 3.75 -0.05
C THR A 76 4.09 3.34 -1.42
N TYR A 77 3.26 3.37 -2.46
CA TYR A 77 3.68 3.09 -3.83
C TYR A 77 4.73 4.08 -4.32
N LEU A 78 4.47 5.38 -4.18
CA LEU A 78 5.40 6.43 -4.61
C LEU A 78 6.74 6.36 -3.86
N GLY A 79 6.71 6.04 -2.57
CA GLY A 79 7.94 5.88 -1.77
C GLY A 79 8.76 4.64 -2.12
N ALA A 80 8.12 3.58 -2.62
CA ALA A 80 8.80 2.36 -3.04
C ALA A 80 9.38 2.43 -4.46
N ARG A 81 8.73 3.18 -5.36
CA ARG A 81 9.13 3.28 -6.78
C ARG A 81 10.61 3.59 -7.00
N PRO A 82 11.26 4.54 -6.30
CA PRO A 82 12.66 4.86 -6.54
C PRO A 82 13.61 3.67 -6.40
N VAL A 83 13.29 2.70 -5.53
CA VAL A 83 14.09 1.46 -5.40
C VAL A 83 13.95 0.59 -6.63
N TYR A 84 12.74 0.44 -7.16
CA TYR A 84 12.49 -0.31 -8.40
C TYR A 84 13.16 0.37 -9.60
N GLU A 85 13.09 1.69 -9.69
CA GLU A 85 13.74 2.47 -10.75
C GLU A 85 15.27 2.33 -10.68
N PHE A 86 15.85 2.43 -9.48
CA PHE A 86 17.29 2.20 -9.26
C PHE A 86 17.73 0.81 -9.73
N LEU A 87 16.90 -0.21 -9.49
CA LEU A 87 17.17 -1.60 -9.90
C LEU A 87 16.74 -1.91 -11.36
N LYS A 88 16.31 -0.90 -12.12
CA LYS A 88 15.81 -1.04 -13.52
C LYS A 88 14.66 -2.06 -13.64
N ALA A 89 13.76 -2.02 -12.67
CA ALA A 89 12.62 -2.92 -12.53
C ALA A 89 11.30 -2.17 -12.28
N GLU A 90 11.20 -0.93 -12.75
CA GLU A 90 10.04 -0.02 -12.55
C GLU A 90 8.72 -0.62 -13.02
N GLU A 91 8.77 -1.52 -13.99
CA GLU A 91 7.61 -2.26 -14.49
C GLU A 91 7.14 -3.38 -13.55
N ASN A 92 7.93 -3.72 -12.53
CA ASN A 92 7.64 -4.82 -11.62
C ASN A 92 6.88 -4.37 -10.37
N ILE A 93 6.65 -3.08 -10.18
CA ILE A 93 5.78 -2.56 -9.13
C ILE A 93 4.49 -2.02 -9.74
N GLY A 94 3.34 -2.45 -9.22
CA GLY A 94 2.03 -2.04 -9.71
C GLY A 94 1.07 -1.62 -8.61
N VAL A 95 0.04 -0.86 -9.02
CA VAL A 95 -1.11 -0.51 -8.19
C VAL A 95 -2.41 -0.78 -8.92
N ASN A 96 -3.44 -1.12 -8.16
CA ASN A 96 -4.81 -1.17 -8.64
C ASN A 96 -5.72 -0.54 -7.57
N PHE A 97 -6.47 0.49 -7.96
CA PHE A 97 -7.46 1.12 -7.09
C PHE A 97 -8.87 0.84 -7.63
N ARG A 98 -9.75 0.39 -6.74
CA ARG A 98 -11.17 0.14 -7.06
C ARG A 98 -12.09 1.00 -6.19
N SER A 99 -13.34 1.06 -6.53
CA SER A 99 -14.40 1.59 -5.67
C SER A 99 -14.70 0.62 -4.51
N GLY A 100 -15.48 1.05 -3.53
CA GLY A 100 -15.90 0.23 -2.39
C GLY A 100 -15.04 0.41 -1.15
N GLY A 101 -15.32 -0.39 -0.13
CA GLY A 101 -14.67 -0.33 1.19
C GLY A 101 -13.55 -1.35 1.39
N HIS A 102 -13.22 -1.58 2.67
CA HIS A 102 -12.20 -2.53 3.08
C HIS A 102 -12.53 -3.96 2.70
N GLY A 103 -11.55 -4.69 2.21
CA GLY A 103 -11.66 -6.10 1.83
C GLY A 103 -10.97 -6.41 0.51
N MET A 104 -10.93 -7.68 0.16
CA MET A 104 -10.43 -8.16 -1.12
C MET A 104 -11.58 -8.77 -1.92
N TYR A 105 -11.83 -8.23 -3.10
CA TYR A 105 -12.98 -8.56 -3.94
C TYR A 105 -12.52 -9.16 -5.28
N SER A 106 -13.49 -9.57 -6.11
CA SER A 106 -13.20 -10.16 -7.42
C SER A 106 -12.37 -9.26 -8.33
N GLU A 107 -12.57 -7.94 -8.24
CA GLU A 107 -11.80 -6.95 -9.00
C GLU A 107 -10.32 -6.94 -8.62
N ASP A 108 -10.01 -7.13 -7.33
CA ASP A 108 -8.63 -7.18 -6.84
C ASP A 108 -7.95 -8.47 -7.32
N TRP A 109 -8.65 -9.59 -7.24
CA TRP A 109 -8.15 -10.87 -7.77
C TRP A 109 -7.94 -10.83 -9.28
N SER A 110 -8.88 -10.23 -10.03
CA SER A 110 -8.72 -10.04 -11.47
C SER A 110 -7.49 -9.17 -11.78
N ALA A 111 -7.29 -8.08 -11.03
CA ALA A 111 -6.12 -7.22 -11.21
C ALA A 111 -4.80 -7.95 -10.91
N LEU A 112 -4.77 -8.74 -9.84
CA LEU A 112 -3.60 -9.55 -9.48
C LEU A 112 -3.27 -10.57 -10.59
N LEU A 113 -4.27 -11.28 -11.11
CA LEU A 113 -4.07 -12.27 -12.17
C LEU A 113 -3.64 -11.61 -13.49
N ASP A 114 -4.27 -10.50 -13.88
CA ASP A 114 -3.88 -9.75 -15.07
C ASP A 114 -2.43 -9.24 -14.97
N PHE A 115 -2.03 -8.75 -13.78
CA PHE A 115 -0.64 -8.34 -13.54
C PHE A 115 0.33 -9.50 -13.68
N ALA A 116 0.01 -10.64 -13.04
CA ALA A 116 0.82 -11.84 -13.13
C ALA A 116 0.94 -12.36 -14.59
N ASP A 117 -0.19 -12.41 -15.30
CA ASP A 117 -0.22 -12.83 -16.70
C ASP A 117 0.65 -11.94 -17.60
N GLN A 118 0.54 -10.63 -17.45
CA GLN A 118 1.36 -9.70 -18.23
C GLN A 118 2.85 -9.79 -17.89
N LYS A 119 3.18 -9.90 -16.60
CA LYS A 119 4.58 -9.83 -16.15
C LYS A 119 5.31 -11.18 -16.19
N LEU A 120 4.66 -12.27 -15.79
CA LEU A 120 5.27 -13.60 -15.75
C LEU A 120 5.09 -14.36 -17.06
N LEU A 121 3.89 -14.33 -17.63
CA LEU A 121 3.56 -15.12 -18.84
C LEU A 121 3.68 -14.31 -20.13
N LYS A 122 4.03 -13.01 -20.04
CA LYS A 122 4.19 -12.10 -21.18
C LYS A 122 2.93 -12.01 -22.06
N LYS A 123 1.77 -12.26 -21.49
CA LYS A 123 0.49 -12.13 -22.19
C LYS A 123 0.18 -10.66 -22.48
N THR A 124 -0.41 -10.40 -23.63
CA THR A 124 -0.91 -9.08 -23.96
C THR A 124 -2.11 -8.76 -23.08
N GLY A 125 -2.10 -7.59 -22.45
CA GLY A 125 -3.20 -7.11 -21.62
C GLY A 125 -3.39 -5.60 -21.75
N THR A 126 -4.59 -5.13 -21.52
CA THR A 126 -4.94 -3.70 -21.65
C THR A 126 -4.92 -2.97 -20.30
N ARG A 127 -4.96 -3.69 -19.17
CA ARG A 127 -4.95 -3.09 -17.85
C ARG A 127 -3.58 -2.46 -17.55
N LYS A 128 -3.61 -1.22 -17.08
CA LYS A 128 -2.42 -0.49 -16.64
C LYS A 128 -2.34 -0.54 -15.11
N PHE A 129 -1.14 -0.72 -14.58
CA PHE A 129 -0.89 -0.89 -13.15
C PHE A 129 -0.08 0.27 -12.54
N ASN A 130 -0.11 1.41 -13.17
CA ASN A 130 0.56 2.65 -12.73
C ASN A 130 -0.40 3.84 -12.67
N ILE A 131 -1.70 3.59 -12.68
CA ILE A 131 -2.73 4.64 -12.64
C ILE A 131 -3.05 4.95 -11.17
N LEU A 132 -2.74 6.17 -10.77
CA LEU A 132 -3.08 6.68 -9.45
C LEU A 132 -4.45 7.36 -9.47
N PRO A 133 -5.22 7.27 -8.39
CA PRO A 133 -6.46 8.02 -8.28
C PRO A 133 -6.18 9.51 -8.17
N PRO A 134 -7.09 10.37 -8.64
CA PRO A 134 -6.94 11.82 -8.49
C PRO A 134 -6.94 12.21 -7.00
N ALA A 135 -6.25 13.30 -6.67
CA ALA A 135 -6.12 13.78 -5.28
C ALA A 135 -7.47 14.01 -4.58
N SER A 136 -8.52 14.36 -5.32
CA SER A 136 -9.87 14.51 -4.81
C SER A 136 -10.51 13.21 -4.29
N GLN A 137 -9.97 12.06 -4.67
CA GLN A 137 -10.42 10.73 -4.24
C GLN A 137 -9.52 10.09 -3.18
N THR A 138 -8.49 10.81 -2.75
CA THR A 138 -7.53 10.35 -1.73
C THR A 138 -7.40 11.38 -0.60
N PRO A 139 -8.51 11.75 0.06
CA PRO A 139 -8.50 12.73 1.15
C PRO A 139 -7.75 12.24 2.38
#